data_2c2e3c88c6cfa8c31891b8ef85eeebfd
#
_entry.id   2c2e3c88c6cfa8c31891b8ef85eeebfd
#
_cell.length_a   1.000
_cell.length_b   1.000
_cell.length_c   1.000
_cell.angle_alpha   90.00
_cell.angle_beta   90.00
_cell.angle_gamma   90.00
#
_symmetry.space_group_name_H-M   'P 1'
#
loop_
_entity.id
_entity.type
_entity.pdbx_description
1 polymer ?
#
loop_
_entity_poly.entity_id
_entity_poly.type
_entity_poly.pdbx_seq_one_letter_code
_entity_poly.pdbx_strand_id
1 'polypeptide(L)'
;MNRIVTLLLATLVGLPAMDAGAQSSHKYPPIEEYLMARDAEIKLARSAAPAGISDRATIKVLTKSGFEVAQQGDNGNVCLVMRGFSAPTYTPAQFRDIVHDPTIHAPICFTAPAARTALPYYEMRTNLALAGKSPDQIAEALQAAYATGKLPRREAMTVAYMWSAHQHLGSGIDAWHPHMMLFAPYYENSMVGGNAFGSVLPQVSDDAGTPFTVVVVPVDDKLAVRMQ
;
A
#
# COMPACT_ATOMS: atom_id res chain seq x y z
N MET A 1 29.01 -17.14 -84.60
CA MET A 1 28.28 -17.73 -83.48
C MET A 1 28.30 -16.78 -82.32
N ASN A 2 27.27 -15.93 -82.27
CA ASN A 2 27.11 -14.88 -81.23
C ASN A 2 26.15 -15.38 -80.13
N ARG A 3 26.64 -15.51 -78.90
CA ARG A 3 25.80 -15.77 -77.73
C ARG A 3 25.44 -14.46 -77.05
N ILE A 4 24.16 -14.13 -77.09
CA ILE A 4 23.59 -13.00 -76.39
C ILE A 4 23.36 -13.45 -74.91
N VAL A 5 24.02 -12.75 -73.97
CA VAL A 5 23.79 -12.95 -72.55
C VAL A 5 22.77 -11.88 -72.12
N THR A 6 21.58 -12.33 -71.74
CA THR A 6 20.52 -11.45 -71.16
C THR A 6 20.73 -11.32 -69.66
N LEU A 7 21.02 -10.08 -69.21
CA LEU A 7 21.07 -9.76 -67.76
C LEU A 7 19.64 -9.47 -67.29
N LEU A 8 19.15 -10.29 -66.35
CA LEU A 8 17.94 -10.02 -65.58
C LEU A 8 18.30 -9.12 -64.38
N LEU A 9 17.80 -7.88 -64.37
CA LEU A 9 17.80 -7.03 -63.20
C LEU A 9 16.66 -7.44 -62.28
N ALA A 10 16.99 -7.95 -61.09
CA ALA A 10 16.03 -8.20 -60.01
C ALA A 10 15.89 -6.90 -59.19
N THR A 11 14.76 -6.23 -59.23
CA THR A 11 14.39 -5.11 -58.34
C THR A 11 13.94 -5.66 -57.02
N LEU A 12 14.75 -5.47 -55.94
CA LEU A 12 14.32 -5.69 -54.56
C LEU A 12 13.36 -4.54 -54.16
N VAL A 13 12.09 -4.90 -54.00
CA VAL A 13 11.10 -4.02 -53.34
C VAL A 13 11.29 -4.18 -51.83
N GLY A 14 11.88 -3.16 -51.18
CA GLY A 14 12.00 -3.11 -49.72
C GLY A 14 10.61 -2.88 -49.10
N LEU A 15 10.13 -3.86 -48.33
CA LEU A 15 8.97 -3.71 -47.45
C LEU A 15 9.38 -2.87 -46.24
N PRO A 16 8.57 -1.85 -45.86
CA PRO A 16 8.83 -1.12 -44.63
C PRO A 16 8.62 -2.08 -43.44
N ALA A 17 9.62 -2.20 -42.55
CA ALA A 17 9.49 -2.83 -41.27
C ALA A 17 8.49 -2.02 -40.44
N MET A 18 7.30 -2.57 -40.21
CA MET A 18 6.41 -2.08 -39.17
C MET A 18 7.08 -2.35 -37.82
N ASP A 19 7.56 -1.30 -37.18
CA ASP A 19 7.88 -1.34 -35.76
C ASP A 19 6.56 -1.65 -35.00
N ALA A 20 6.37 -2.93 -34.71
CA ALA A 20 5.40 -3.37 -33.72
C ALA A 20 5.92 -2.88 -32.37
N GLY A 21 5.54 -1.67 -32.00
CA GLY A 21 5.74 -1.17 -30.64
C GLY A 21 5.24 -2.22 -29.68
N ALA A 22 6.17 -2.89 -28.99
CA ALA A 22 5.86 -3.82 -27.93
C ALA A 22 5.12 -3.02 -26.85
N GLN A 23 3.76 -3.08 -26.86
CA GLN A 23 2.98 -2.72 -25.70
C GLN A 23 3.43 -3.66 -24.60
N SER A 24 4.24 -3.13 -23.68
CA SER A 24 4.53 -3.80 -22.41
C SER A 24 3.17 -3.95 -21.71
N SER A 25 2.59 -5.15 -21.78
CA SER A 25 1.44 -5.49 -20.98
C SER A 25 1.88 -5.44 -19.52
N HIS A 26 1.69 -4.28 -18.86
CA HIS A 26 1.88 -4.19 -17.43
C HIS A 26 0.90 -5.18 -16.79
N LYS A 27 1.43 -6.12 -16.02
CA LYS A 27 0.64 -7.14 -15.31
C LYS A 27 -0.33 -6.51 -14.31
N TYR A 28 -0.03 -5.31 -13.85
CA TYR A 28 -0.80 -4.55 -12.85
C TYR A 28 -1.12 -3.16 -13.39
N PRO A 29 -2.14 -2.49 -12.83
CA PRO A 29 -2.50 -1.13 -13.23
C PRO A 29 -1.29 -0.18 -13.21
N PRO A 30 -1.19 0.78 -14.15
CA PRO A 30 -0.13 1.77 -14.15
C PRO A 30 -0.21 2.68 -12.92
N ILE A 31 0.92 3.24 -12.51
CA ILE A 31 1.03 4.06 -11.28
C ILE A 31 0.04 5.24 -11.27
N GLU A 32 -0.27 5.78 -12.43
CA GLU A 32 -1.19 6.90 -12.60
C GLU A 32 -2.58 6.63 -12.01
N GLU A 33 -3.04 5.37 -12.03
CA GLU A 33 -4.33 4.99 -11.45
C GLU A 33 -4.36 5.02 -9.92
N TYR A 34 -3.19 4.95 -9.28
CA TYR A 34 -3.06 5.02 -7.83
C TYR A 34 -2.85 6.45 -7.30
N LEU A 35 -2.50 7.40 -8.18
CA LEU A 35 -2.21 8.76 -7.76
C LEU A 35 -3.48 9.55 -7.51
N MET A 36 -3.47 10.36 -6.46
CA MET A 36 -4.51 11.33 -6.14
C MET A 36 -4.02 12.76 -6.43
N ALA A 37 -4.96 13.70 -6.62
CA ALA A 37 -4.60 15.11 -6.57
C ALA A 37 -3.98 15.43 -5.20
N ARG A 38 -2.81 16.09 -5.18
CA ARG A 38 -1.98 16.32 -3.99
C ARG A 38 -2.78 16.88 -2.81
N ASP A 39 -3.57 17.92 -3.04
CA ASP A 39 -4.33 18.58 -1.96
C ASP A 39 -5.47 17.68 -1.43
N ALA A 40 -6.08 16.88 -2.29
CA ALA A 40 -7.09 15.90 -1.90
C ALA A 40 -6.46 14.79 -1.04
N GLU A 41 -5.28 14.30 -1.42
CA GLU A 41 -4.57 13.28 -0.65
C GLU A 41 -4.11 13.82 0.72
N ILE A 42 -3.63 15.06 0.79
CA ILE A 42 -3.28 15.72 2.06
C ILE A 42 -4.49 15.80 2.99
N LYS A 43 -5.65 16.25 2.49
CA LYS A 43 -6.88 16.33 3.29
C LYS A 43 -7.32 14.95 3.77
N LEU A 44 -7.29 13.96 2.89
CA LEU A 44 -7.66 12.58 3.24
C LEU A 44 -6.68 11.99 4.27
N ALA A 45 -5.37 12.18 4.13
CA ALA A 45 -4.38 11.74 5.10
C ALA A 45 -4.60 12.35 6.49
N ARG A 46 -4.95 13.64 6.57
CA ARG A 46 -5.27 14.31 7.84
C ARG A 46 -6.50 13.72 8.53
N SER A 47 -7.50 13.28 7.75
CA SER A 47 -8.72 12.68 8.33
C SER A 47 -8.48 11.32 9.00
N ALA A 48 -7.29 10.74 8.87
CA ALA A 48 -6.94 9.47 9.52
C ALA A 48 -6.96 9.50 11.04
N ALA A 49 -6.82 10.68 11.64
CA ALA A 49 -6.78 10.83 13.10
C ALA A 49 -7.47 12.14 13.55
N PRO A 50 -7.85 12.26 14.84
CA PRO A 50 -8.36 13.53 15.38
C PRO A 50 -7.37 14.68 15.16
N ALA A 51 -7.90 15.91 15.06
CA ALA A 51 -7.13 17.13 14.81
C ALA A 51 -5.92 17.30 15.76
N GLY A 52 -6.10 17.01 17.06
CA GLY A 52 -5.00 17.07 18.02
C GLY A 52 -3.81 16.16 17.72
N ILE A 53 -3.99 15.16 16.86
CA ILE A 53 -2.94 14.23 16.38
C ILE A 53 -2.46 14.66 14.98
N SER A 54 -3.41 14.88 14.05
CA SER A 54 -3.10 15.05 12.62
C SER A 54 -2.67 16.45 12.23
N ASP A 55 -3.04 17.52 12.96
CA ASP A 55 -2.75 18.91 12.57
C ASP A 55 -1.24 19.22 12.58
N ARG A 56 -0.50 18.59 13.47
CA ARG A 56 0.94 18.75 13.61
C ARG A 56 1.75 17.56 13.08
N ALA A 57 1.08 16.58 12.43
CA ALA A 57 1.73 15.42 11.85
C ALA A 57 2.43 15.76 10.52
N THR A 58 3.52 15.07 10.23
CA THR A 58 4.08 15.03 8.88
C THR A 58 3.10 14.34 7.95
N ILE A 59 2.77 14.97 6.83
CA ILE A 59 1.91 14.39 5.81
C ILE A 59 2.76 13.90 4.66
N LYS A 60 2.61 12.64 4.29
CA LYS A 60 3.20 12.04 3.09
C LYS A 60 2.13 11.79 2.03
N VAL A 61 2.48 11.97 0.78
CA VAL A 61 1.64 11.66 -0.40
C VAL A 61 2.35 10.67 -1.31
N LEU A 62 1.59 9.88 -2.04
CA LEU A 62 2.13 8.95 -3.02
C LEU A 62 2.55 9.70 -4.28
N THR A 63 3.77 9.42 -4.73
CA THR A 63 4.33 9.88 -6.01
C THR A 63 4.74 8.69 -6.86
N LYS A 64 5.24 8.93 -8.07
CA LYS A 64 5.80 7.87 -8.92
C LYS A 64 7.02 7.17 -8.30
N SER A 65 7.65 7.79 -7.31
CA SER A 65 8.86 7.29 -6.63
C SER A 65 8.57 6.65 -5.27
N GLY A 66 7.31 6.60 -4.84
CA GLY A 66 6.89 6.18 -3.52
C GLY A 66 6.34 7.34 -2.69
N PHE A 67 6.29 7.18 -1.37
CA PHE A 67 5.78 8.23 -0.48
C PHE A 67 6.80 9.33 -0.25
N GLU A 68 6.39 10.58 -0.50
CA GLU A 68 7.19 11.78 -0.28
C GLU A 68 6.53 12.72 0.73
N VAL A 69 7.34 13.51 1.45
CA VAL A 69 6.83 14.50 2.41
C VAL A 69 6.15 15.64 1.64
N ALA A 70 4.85 15.80 1.87
CA ALA A 70 4.07 16.91 1.35
C ALA A 70 4.03 18.10 2.30
N GLN A 71 3.95 17.83 3.60
CA GLN A 71 3.96 18.82 4.66
C GLN A 71 4.75 18.28 5.86
N GLN A 72 5.70 19.05 6.35
CA GLN A 72 6.49 18.69 7.52
C GLN A 72 5.71 19.01 8.78
N GLY A 73 5.63 18.05 9.70
CA GLY A 73 5.10 18.20 11.05
C GLY A 73 6.18 18.24 12.12
N ASP A 74 5.78 18.43 13.37
CA ASP A 74 6.70 18.59 14.50
C ASP A 74 6.37 17.70 15.72
N ASN A 75 5.31 16.88 15.65
CA ASN A 75 4.93 15.97 16.74
C ASN A 75 5.44 14.53 16.56
N GLY A 76 6.23 14.28 15.50
CA GLY A 76 6.77 12.98 15.16
C GLY A 76 5.76 11.99 14.56
N ASN A 77 4.48 12.31 14.54
CA ASN A 77 3.46 11.49 13.88
C ASN A 77 3.57 11.63 12.35
N VAL A 78 3.18 10.58 11.61
CA VAL A 78 3.19 10.59 10.15
C VAL A 78 1.86 10.08 9.65
N CYS A 79 1.15 10.89 8.86
CA CYS A 79 -0.11 10.50 8.23
C CYS A 79 0.06 10.41 6.71
N LEU A 80 -0.59 9.43 6.10
CA LEU A 80 -0.60 9.19 4.66
C LEU A 80 -1.87 8.44 4.24
N VAL A 81 -2.06 8.26 2.94
CA VAL A 81 -3.13 7.41 2.40
C VAL A 81 -2.49 6.15 1.82
N MET A 82 -2.65 5.03 2.51
CA MET A 82 -2.24 3.73 1.97
C MET A 82 -3.08 3.36 0.74
N ARG A 83 -2.51 2.55 -0.14
CA ARG A 83 -3.17 1.91 -1.28
C ARG A 83 -3.28 0.40 -1.04
N GLY A 84 -3.86 -0.33 -1.95
CA GLY A 84 -3.87 -1.79 -1.94
C GLY A 84 -2.49 -2.42 -1.67
N PHE A 85 -1.43 -1.76 -2.07
CA PHE A 85 -0.03 -2.14 -1.77
C PHE A 85 0.22 -2.47 -0.30
N SER A 86 -0.54 -1.89 0.61
CA SER A 86 -0.42 -2.09 2.06
C SER A 86 -1.24 -3.27 2.57
N ALA A 87 -2.02 -3.93 1.71
CA ALA A 87 -2.78 -5.11 2.11
C ALA A 87 -1.87 -6.25 2.57
N PRO A 88 -2.29 -7.07 3.55
CA PRO A 88 -1.52 -8.21 4.02
C PRO A 88 -1.13 -9.16 2.89
N THR A 89 0.10 -9.67 2.91
CA THR A 89 0.59 -10.60 1.89
C THR A 89 0.81 -12.00 2.42
N TYR A 90 0.77 -12.18 3.73
CA TYR A 90 0.91 -13.49 4.38
C TYR A 90 -0.42 -14.09 4.75
N THR A 91 -1.13 -13.41 5.62
CA THR A 91 -2.41 -13.83 6.17
C THR A 91 -3.33 -12.63 6.38
N PRO A 92 -4.63 -12.72 6.13
CA PRO A 92 -5.27 -13.81 5.39
C PRO A 92 -4.91 -13.79 3.90
N ALA A 93 -4.84 -14.97 3.26
CA ALA A 93 -4.41 -15.09 1.87
C ALA A 93 -5.30 -14.33 0.87
N GLN A 94 -6.60 -14.18 1.17
CA GLN A 94 -7.54 -13.44 0.31
C GLN A 94 -7.16 -11.98 0.08
N PHE A 95 -6.40 -11.36 0.97
CA PHE A 95 -5.97 -9.97 0.78
C PHE A 95 -4.85 -9.81 -0.26
N ARG A 96 -4.27 -10.92 -0.74
CA ARG A 96 -3.28 -10.86 -1.82
C ARG A 96 -3.86 -10.35 -3.13
N ASP A 97 -5.14 -10.59 -3.38
CA ASP A 97 -5.81 -10.19 -4.62
C ASP A 97 -6.01 -8.68 -4.71
N ILE A 98 -6.08 -7.98 -3.57
CA ILE A 98 -6.29 -6.54 -3.52
C ILE A 98 -4.98 -5.72 -3.47
N VAL A 99 -3.81 -6.37 -3.44
CA VAL A 99 -2.52 -5.66 -3.37
C VAL A 99 -2.33 -4.67 -4.50
N HIS A 100 -2.86 -4.97 -5.68
CA HIS A 100 -2.79 -4.11 -6.85
C HIS A 100 -4.13 -3.47 -7.23
N ASP A 101 -5.08 -3.37 -6.28
CA ASP A 101 -6.33 -2.63 -6.49
C ASP A 101 -6.08 -1.11 -6.36
N PRO A 102 -6.25 -0.33 -7.46
CA PRO A 102 -6.01 1.11 -7.43
C PRO A 102 -7.11 1.89 -6.72
N THR A 103 -8.27 1.28 -6.46
CA THR A 103 -9.42 1.97 -5.83
C THR A 103 -9.24 2.11 -4.32
N ILE A 104 -8.33 1.36 -3.71
CA ILE A 104 -8.11 1.38 -2.26
C ILE A 104 -7.45 2.69 -1.83
N HIS A 105 -8.13 3.38 -0.92
CA HIS A 105 -7.65 4.58 -0.25
C HIS A 105 -7.85 4.44 1.26
N ALA A 106 -6.80 4.07 1.97
CA ALA A 106 -6.82 3.76 3.39
C ALA A 106 -5.99 4.81 4.18
N PRO A 107 -6.61 5.94 4.58
CA PRO A 107 -5.90 6.95 5.35
C PRO A 107 -5.51 6.41 6.71
N ILE A 108 -4.23 6.58 7.06
CA ILE A 108 -3.62 6.12 8.30
C ILE A 108 -2.70 7.18 8.88
N CYS A 109 -2.67 7.29 10.20
CA CYS A 109 -1.77 8.19 10.92
C CYS A 109 -0.99 7.39 11.97
N PHE A 110 0.29 7.19 11.72
CA PHE A 110 1.22 6.49 12.63
C PHE A 110 1.64 7.44 13.74
N THR A 111 1.54 6.99 14.99
CA THR A 111 2.18 7.69 16.11
C THR A 111 3.70 7.70 15.96
N ALA A 112 4.41 8.60 16.64
CA ALA A 112 5.86 8.73 16.49
C ALA A 112 6.64 7.40 16.67
N PRO A 113 6.34 6.52 17.64
CA PRO A 113 6.98 5.21 17.72
C PRO A 113 6.62 4.31 16.53
N ALA A 114 5.36 4.29 16.10
CA ALA A 114 4.92 3.52 14.95
C ALA A 114 5.51 4.03 13.63
N ALA A 115 5.68 5.36 13.48
CA ALA A 115 6.33 5.96 12.33
C ALA A 115 7.80 5.52 12.19
N ARG A 116 8.49 5.30 13.31
CA ARG A 116 9.88 4.80 13.29
C ARG A 116 9.98 3.29 13.04
N THR A 117 9.02 2.49 13.50
CA THR A 117 9.18 1.03 13.57
C THR A 117 8.21 0.25 12.69
N ALA A 118 7.04 0.80 12.36
CA ALA A 118 6.06 0.15 11.51
C ALA A 118 5.97 0.77 10.10
N LEU A 119 5.98 2.10 9.98
CA LEU A 119 5.89 2.78 8.68
C LEU A 119 6.93 2.30 7.64
N PRO A 120 8.21 2.04 7.97
CA PRO A 120 9.19 1.55 6.99
C PRO A 120 8.77 0.26 6.28
N TYR A 121 8.02 -0.60 6.96
CA TYR A 121 7.44 -1.81 6.36
C TYR A 121 6.42 -1.46 5.26
N TYR A 122 5.52 -0.52 5.51
CA TYR A 122 4.52 -0.10 4.52
C TYR A 122 5.13 0.64 3.33
N GLU A 123 6.13 1.47 3.58
CA GLU A 123 6.88 2.14 2.51
C GLU A 123 7.64 1.13 1.63
N MET A 124 8.28 0.13 2.23
CA MET A 124 8.95 -0.92 1.47
C MET A 124 7.98 -1.74 0.63
N ARG A 125 6.80 -2.10 1.16
CA ARG A 125 5.73 -2.78 0.39
C ARG A 125 5.32 -1.96 -0.82
N THR A 126 5.03 -0.68 -0.60
CA THR A 126 4.67 0.26 -1.66
C THR A 126 5.73 0.29 -2.76
N ASN A 127 7.00 0.46 -2.40
CA ASN A 127 8.09 0.51 -3.37
C ASN A 127 8.26 -0.80 -4.15
N LEU A 128 8.06 -1.96 -3.52
CA LEU A 128 8.09 -3.26 -4.19
C LEU A 128 6.92 -3.43 -5.16
N ALA A 129 5.73 -2.99 -4.76
CA ALA A 129 4.55 -3.03 -5.63
C ALA A 129 4.69 -2.09 -6.84
N LEU A 130 5.20 -0.87 -6.63
CA LEU A 130 5.53 0.06 -7.72
C LEU A 130 6.59 -0.50 -8.68
N ALA A 131 7.50 -1.34 -8.19
CA ALA A 131 8.45 -2.08 -9.00
C ALA A 131 7.84 -3.32 -9.69
N GLY A 132 6.52 -3.51 -9.65
CA GLY A 132 5.81 -4.60 -10.32
C GLY A 132 5.99 -5.97 -9.68
N LYS A 133 6.38 -6.05 -8.41
CA LYS A 133 6.53 -7.31 -7.69
C LYS A 133 5.17 -7.94 -7.40
N SER A 134 5.10 -9.27 -7.52
CA SER A 134 3.91 -10.02 -7.11
C SER A 134 3.73 -10.01 -5.59
N PRO A 135 2.52 -10.28 -5.07
CA PRO A 135 2.30 -10.39 -3.62
C PRO A 135 3.26 -11.36 -2.93
N ASP A 136 3.57 -12.52 -3.55
CA ASP A 136 4.53 -13.48 -2.99
C ASP A 136 5.95 -12.92 -2.94
N GLN A 137 6.40 -12.25 -4.03
CA GLN A 137 7.71 -11.60 -4.06
C GLN A 137 7.82 -10.47 -3.04
N ILE A 138 6.73 -9.74 -2.79
CA ILE A 138 6.67 -8.70 -1.75
C ILE A 138 6.82 -9.37 -0.38
N ALA A 139 6.08 -10.44 -0.10
CA ALA A 139 6.15 -11.17 1.15
C ALA A 139 7.56 -11.69 1.44
N GLU A 140 8.18 -12.37 0.48
CA GLU A 140 9.56 -12.90 0.59
C GLU A 140 10.58 -11.78 0.85
N ALA A 141 10.48 -10.66 0.11
CA ALA A 141 11.39 -9.53 0.27
C ALA A 141 11.27 -8.87 1.65
N LEU A 142 10.05 -8.76 2.20
CA LEU A 142 9.82 -8.22 3.54
C LEU A 142 10.37 -9.14 4.63
N GLN A 143 10.18 -10.46 4.50
CA GLN A 143 10.75 -11.45 5.42
C GLN A 143 12.28 -11.37 5.43
N ALA A 144 12.89 -11.35 4.25
CA ALA A 144 14.33 -11.23 4.12
C ALA A 144 14.85 -9.90 4.70
N ALA A 145 14.16 -8.80 4.45
CA ALA A 145 14.53 -7.48 4.99
C ALA A 145 14.44 -7.45 6.52
N TYR A 146 13.43 -8.09 7.10
CA TYR A 146 13.29 -8.20 8.55
C TYR A 146 14.38 -9.11 9.15
N ALA A 147 14.63 -10.27 8.56
CA ALA A 147 15.63 -11.22 9.03
C ALA A 147 17.06 -10.63 9.01
N THR A 148 17.35 -9.77 8.05
CA THR A 148 18.67 -9.10 7.90
C THR A 148 18.79 -7.79 8.65
N GLY A 149 17.72 -7.34 9.34
CA GLY A 149 17.70 -6.06 10.06
C GLY A 149 17.58 -4.82 9.15
N LYS A 150 17.32 -5.00 7.86
CA LYS A 150 17.04 -3.88 6.93
C LYS A 150 15.73 -3.17 7.29
N LEU A 151 14.73 -3.92 7.76
CA LEU A 151 13.54 -3.37 8.38
C LEU A 151 13.74 -3.34 9.90
N PRO A 152 13.36 -2.24 10.59
CA PRO A 152 13.41 -2.17 12.04
C PRO A 152 12.45 -3.19 12.65
N ARG A 153 12.79 -3.69 13.83
CA ARG A 153 11.85 -4.48 14.63
C ARG A 153 10.71 -3.57 15.07
N ARG A 154 9.47 -4.03 14.86
CA ARG A 154 8.30 -3.30 15.38
C ARG A 154 8.36 -3.24 16.90
N GLU A 155 8.19 -2.04 17.42
CA GLU A 155 7.98 -1.82 18.84
C GLU A 155 6.55 -2.25 19.18
N ALA A 156 6.42 -3.15 20.16
CA ALA A 156 5.12 -3.70 20.53
C ALA A 156 4.19 -2.63 21.09
N MET A 157 2.89 -2.76 20.81
CA MET A 157 1.81 -1.88 21.26
C MET A 157 1.92 -0.44 20.78
N THR A 158 2.71 -0.19 19.73
CA THR A 158 2.65 1.10 19.02
C THR A 158 1.38 1.19 18.19
N VAL A 159 0.91 2.40 17.94
CA VAL A 159 -0.45 2.67 17.45
C VAL A 159 -0.43 3.42 16.14
N ALA A 160 -1.36 3.08 15.23
CA ALA A 160 -1.79 3.96 14.17
C ALA A 160 -3.31 4.16 14.22
N TYR A 161 -3.77 5.32 13.77
CA TYR A 161 -5.19 5.69 13.68
C TYR A 161 -5.68 5.49 12.25
N MET A 162 -6.87 4.91 12.09
CA MET A 162 -7.63 4.84 10.85
C MET A 162 -9.07 5.28 11.11
N TRP A 163 -9.25 6.56 11.45
CA TRP A 163 -10.53 7.13 11.89
C TRP A 163 -11.28 7.89 10.81
N SER A 164 -10.79 7.89 9.58
CA SER A 164 -11.44 8.60 8.48
C SER A 164 -12.83 8.02 8.17
N ALA A 165 -13.83 8.91 8.04
CA ALA A 165 -15.13 8.54 7.48
C ALA A 165 -15.09 8.31 5.94
N HIS A 166 -13.96 8.57 5.30
CA HIS A 166 -13.78 8.53 3.84
C HIS A 166 -12.78 7.45 3.39
N GLN A 167 -12.51 6.46 4.24
CA GLN A 167 -11.68 5.34 3.85
C GLN A 167 -12.43 4.42 2.87
N HIS A 168 -11.72 3.90 1.88
CA HIS A 168 -12.17 2.86 0.97
C HIS A 168 -11.15 1.71 0.99
N LEU A 169 -11.54 0.56 1.50
CA LEU A 169 -10.65 -0.57 1.78
C LEU A 169 -10.77 -1.70 0.75
N GLY A 170 -11.51 -1.45 -0.35
CA GLY A 170 -11.74 -2.40 -1.42
C GLY A 170 -13.11 -3.07 -1.34
N SER A 171 -13.43 -3.83 -2.37
CA SER A 171 -14.73 -4.51 -2.52
C SER A 171 -15.03 -5.40 -1.31
N GLY A 172 -16.19 -5.20 -0.70
CA GLY A 172 -16.66 -5.95 0.47
C GLY A 172 -16.12 -5.46 1.82
N ILE A 173 -15.34 -4.38 1.86
CA ILE A 173 -14.80 -3.79 3.10
C ILE A 173 -15.15 -2.29 3.21
N ASP A 174 -16.06 -1.80 2.39
CA ASP A 174 -16.41 -0.37 2.28
C ASP A 174 -17.02 0.24 3.56
N ALA A 175 -17.58 -0.58 4.42
CA ALA A 175 -18.25 -0.14 5.65
C ALA A 175 -17.42 -0.43 6.92
N TRP A 176 -16.11 -0.46 6.81
CA TRP A 176 -15.28 -0.71 7.97
C TRP A 176 -15.35 0.46 8.96
N HIS A 177 -15.56 0.11 10.24
CA HIS A 177 -15.59 1.08 11.33
C HIS A 177 -14.28 1.85 11.46
N PRO A 178 -14.30 3.12 11.97
CA PRO A 178 -13.09 3.77 12.42
C PRO A 178 -12.41 2.91 13.48
N HIS A 179 -11.09 2.77 13.39
CA HIS A 179 -10.36 1.83 14.24
C HIS A 179 -8.94 2.29 14.53
N MET A 180 -8.36 1.71 15.54
CA MET A 180 -6.92 1.78 15.79
C MET A 180 -6.25 0.48 15.37
N MET A 181 -5.07 0.60 14.79
CA MET A 181 -4.16 -0.51 14.55
C MET A 181 -3.13 -0.56 15.69
N LEU A 182 -3.10 -1.66 16.42
CA LEU A 182 -2.04 -1.96 17.37
C LEU A 182 -1.02 -2.88 16.70
N PHE A 183 0.22 -2.45 16.60
CA PHE A 183 1.30 -3.28 16.09
C PHE A 183 1.75 -4.21 17.21
N ALA A 184 1.34 -5.47 17.12
CA ALA A 184 1.52 -6.49 18.17
C ALA A 184 2.22 -7.73 17.60
N PRO A 185 3.57 -7.68 17.40
CA PRO A 185 4.32 -8.78 16.83
C PRO A 185 4.01 -10.12 17.50
N TYR A 186 3.77 -11.16 16.67
CA TYR A 186 3.50 -12.54 17.07
C TYR A 186 2.18 -12.79 17.80
N TYR A 187 1.24 -11.81 17.81
CA TYR A 187 -0.08 -12.05 18.37
C TYR A 187 -0.90 -12.97 17.47
N GLU A 188 -1.66 -13.84 18.10
CA GLU A 188 -2.66 -14.69 17.48
C GLU A 188 -4.07 -14.18 17.82
N ASN A 189 -5.06 -14.45 16.98
CA ASN A 189 -6.42 -13.95 17.21
C ASN A 189 -7.03 -14.47 18.52
N SER A 190 -6.66 -15.68 18.96
CA SER A 190 -7.06 -16.24 20.25
C SER A 190 -6.61 -15.40 21.45
N MET A 191 -5.49 -14.66 21.32
CA MET A 191 -4.96 -13.81 22.40
C MET A 191 -5.79 -12.52 22.60
N VAL A 192 -6.61 -12.17 21.62
CA VAL A 192 -7.51 -11.00 21.68
C VAL A 192 -8.98 -11.38 21.72
N GLY A 193 -9.28 -12.66 22.02
CA GLY A 193 -10.64 -13.15 22.20
C GLY A 193 -11.20 -14.01 21.06
N GLY A 194 -10.43 -14.26 20.00
CA GLY A 194 -10.86 -15.11 18.87
C GLY A 194 -12.00 -14.52 18.03
N ASN A 195 -12.15 -13.21 18.01
CA ASN A 195 -13.25 -12.51 17.37
C ASN A 195 -13.18 -12.63 15.84
N ALA A 196 -14.35 -12.67 15.20
CA ALA A 196 -14.44 -12.72 13.74
C ALA A 196 -13.90 -11.43 13.09
N PHE A 197 -13.28 -11.58 11.92
CA PHE A 197 -12.88 -10.45 11.08
C PHE A 197 -14.07 -9.57 10.72
N GLY A 198 -13.91 -8.25 10.84
CA GLY A 198 -14.98 -7.28 10.60
C GLY A 198 -15.97 -7.12 11.76
N SER A 199 -15.73 -7.75 12.92
CA SER A 199 -16.54 -7.53 14.11
C SER A 199 -16.23 -6.18 14.77
N VAL A 200 -17.13 -5.71 15.64
CA VAL A 200 -16.93 -4.51 16.47
C VAL A 200 -15.99 -4.74 17.68
N LEU A 201 -15.44 -5.94 17.81
CA LEU A 201 -14.54 -6.32 18.89
C LEU A 201 -13.09 -6.34 18.41
N PRO A 202 -12.09 -6.22 19.29
CA PRO A 202 -10.68 -6.35 18.92
C PRO A 202 -10.41 -7.67 18.20
N GLN A 203 -9.65 -7.64 17.09
CA GLN A 203 -9.36 -8.79 16.26
C GLN A 203 -7.99 -8.66 15.61
N VAL A 204 -7.32 -9.78 15.34
CA VAL A 204 -6.15 -9.78 14.48
C VAL A 204 -6.61 -9.70 13.04
N SER A 205 -6.20 -8.65 12.33
CA SER A 205 -6.57 -8.45 10.92
C SER A 205 -5.45 -8.85 9.97
N ASP A 206 -4.20 -8.55 10.34
CA ASP A 206 -3.05 -8.66 9.45
C ASP A 206 -2.00 -9.59 10.03
N ASP A 207 -1.50 -10.49 9.19
CA ASP A 207 -0.28 -11.27 9.40
C ASP A 207 -0.16 -11.93 10.79
N ALA A 208 -1.24 -12.60 11.25
CA ALA A 208 -1.31 -13.29 12.55
C ALA A 208 -0.08 -14.18 12.80
N GLY A 209 0.45 -14.14 14.02
CA GLY A 209 1.58 -14.96 14.44
C GLY A 209 2.93 -14.58 13.84
N THR A 210 3.00 -13.50 13.07
CA THR A 210 4.22 -13.02 12.41
C THR A 210 4.79 -11.78 13.11
N PRO A 211 6.04 -11.36 12.77
CA PRO A 211 6.57 -10.07 13.23
C PRO A 211 5.73 -8.87 12.79
N PHE A 212 4.84 -9.07 11.82
CA PHE A 212 4.05 -8.01 11.17
C PHE A 212 2.58 -8.00 11.61
N THR A 213 2.24 -8.76 12.65
CA THR A 213 0.87 -8.84 13.17
C THR A 213 0.30 -7.49 13.54
N VAL A 214 -0.95 -7.26 13.13
CA VAL A 214 -1.75 -6.09 13.48
C VAL A 214 -3.04 -6.53 14.16
N VAL A 215 -3.28 -5.96 15.33
CA VAL A 215 -4.58 -6.05 16.03
C VAL A 215 -5.37 -4.79 15.68
N VAL A 216 -6.57 -4.98 15.14
CA VAL A 216 -7.53 -3.91 14.90
C VAL A 216 -8.44 -3.78 16.11
N VAL A 217 -8.58 -2.56 16.62
CA VAL A 217 -9.50 -2.20 17.70
C VAL A 217 -10.49 -1.19 17.15
N PRO A 218 -11.71 -1.64 16.78
CA PRO A 218 -12.77 -0.74 16.33
C PRO A 218 -13.13 0.27 17.42
N VAL A 219 -13.50 1.49 17.02
CA VAL A 219 -14.01 2.53 17.90
C VAL A 219 -15.42 2.93 17.47
N ASP A 220 -16.12 3.71 18.31
CA ASP A 220 -17.49 4.18 18.00
C ASP A 220 -17.49 4.97 16.69
N ASP A 221 -18.43 4.68 15.79
CA ASP A 221 -18.59 5.34 14.48
C ASP A 221 -18.79 6.86 14.61
N LYS A 222 -19.28 7.33 15.76
CA LYS A 222 -19.39 8.76 16.06
C LYS A 222 -18.03 9.47 16.14
N LEU A 223 -16.95 8.72 16.33
CA LEU A 223 -15.58 9.23 16.34
C LEU A 223 -14.98 9.35 14.94
N ALA A 224 -15.67 8.89 13.89
CA ALA A 224 -15.19 8.99 12.53
C ALA A 224 -14.90 10.45 12.12
N VAL A 225 -13.69 10.69 11.65
CA VAL A 225 -13.22 12.03 11.25
C VAL A 225 -13.67 12.31 9.82
N ARG A 226 -14.37 13.44 9.61
CA ARG A 226 -14.76 13.94 8.29
C ARG A 226 -13.72 14.90 7.76
N MET A 227 -13.49 14.90 6.45
CA MET A 227 -12.65 15.90 5.79
C MET A 227 -13.32 17.28 5.91
N GLN A 228 -12.53 18.27 6.28
CA GLN A 228 -12.92 19.70 6.33
C GLN A 228 -12.55 20.40 5.03
#